data_dcf1551431617398c504324cc6ae6d55
#
_entry.id   dcf1551431617398c504324cc6ae6d55
#
_cell.length_a   1.000
_cell.length_b   1.000
_cell.length_c   1.000
_cell.angle_alpha   90.00
_cell.angle_beta   90.00
_cell.angle_gamma   90.00
#
_symmetry.space_group_name_H-M   'P 1'
#
loop_
_entity.id
_entity.type
_entity.pdbx_description
1 polymer ?
#
loop_
_entity_poly.entity_id
_entity_poly.type
_entity_poly.pdbx_seq_one_letter_code
_entity_poly.pdbx_strand_id
1 'polypeptide(L)'
;MKPMVLTVPAKKEWVLVLRMAAAGVSALYDLPVDVLEDLRTAIEESCELLLHQDYTAETLTLKCEARKDGLHVCLSAMERTCCCAEEPADADIARLILQPLVKEVELEQDESGVHCVHMTMPARG
;
A
#
# COMPACT_ATOMS: atom_id res chain seq x y z
N MET A 1 9.24 18.44 -2.16
CA MET A 1 8.05 18.48 -1.30
C MET A 1 8.12 17.41 -0.22
N LYS A 2 7.62 17.73 0.96
CA LYS A 2 7.66 16.76 2.06
C LYS A 2 6.64 15.65 1.85
N PRO A 3 7.03 14.40 2.12
CA PRO A 3 6.08 13.29 2.01
C PRO A 3 4.97 13.37 3.08
N MET A 4 3.79 12.90 2.72
CA MET A 4 2.72 12.67 3.70
C MET A 4 2.95 11.31 4.34
N VAL A 5 2.86 11.23 5.66
CA VAL A 5 2.98 9.98 6.41
C VAL A 5 1.79 9.84 7.34
N LEU A 6 1.12 8.71 7.28
CA LEU A 6 -0.03 8.40 8.12
C LEU A 6 0.13 7.00 8.69
N THR A 7 0.04 6.88 10.00
CA THR A 7 0.11 5.59 10.70
C THR A 7 -1.21 5.31 11.38
N VAL A 8 -1.74 4.11 11.15
CA VAL A 8 -3.02 3.65 11.71
C VAL A 8 -2.85 2.26 12.33
N PRO A 9 -3.75 1.83 13.22
CA PRO A 9 -3.72 0.46 13.71
C PRO A 9 -3.83 -0.55 12.58
N ALA A 10 -3.10 -1.67 12.68
CA ALA A 10 -3.09 -2.72 11.65
C ALA A 10 -4.32 -3.61 11.77
N LYS A 11 -5.49 -3.05 11.50
CA LYS A 11 -6.77 -3.73 11.58
C LYS A 11 -7.61 -3.38 10.36
N LYS A 12 -8.43 -4.32 9.94
CA LYS A 12 -9.25 -4.21 8.73
C LYS A 12 -10.10 -2.94 8.69
N GLU A 13 -10.69 -2.52 9.79
CA GLU A 13 -11.55 -1.32 9.83
C GLU A 13 -10.79 -0.02 9.52
N TRP A 14 -9.46 0.00 9.68
CA TRP A 14 -8.63 1.18 9.39
C TRP A 14 -8.20 1.30 7.93
N VAL A 15 -8.44 0.27 7.12
CA VAL A 15 -8.14 0.31 5.69
C VAL A 15 -8.89 1.43 4.98
N LEU A 16 -10.14 1.68 5.39
CA LEU A 16 -10.94 2.78 4.84
C LEU A 16 -10.24 4.13 5.04
N VAL A 17 -9.66 4.36 6.21
CA VAL A 17 -8.94 5.61 6.50
C VAL A 17 -7.74 5.77 5.56
N LEU A 18 -6.99 4.70 5.32
CA LEU A 18 -5.85 4.73 4.39
C LEU A 18 -6.31 5.03 2.95
N ARG A 19 -7.42 4.42 2.52
CA ARG A 19 -7.99 4.67 1.19
C ARG A 19 -8.42 6.13 1.03
N MET A 20 -9.05 6.69 2.05
CA MET A 20 -9.50 8.10 2.03
C MET A 20 -8.31 9.06 2.03
N ALA A 21 -7.25 8.75 2.80
CA ALA A 21 -6.04 9.56 2.80
C ALA A 21 -5.38 9.56 1.42
N ALA A 22 -5.28 8.39 0.78
CA ALA A 22 -4.71 8.26 -0.57
C ALA A 22 -5.54 9.05 -1.58
N ALA A 23 -6.87 9.03 -1.47
CA ALA A 23 -7.76 9.82 -2.33
C ALA A 23 -7.52 11.32 -2.15
N GLY A 24 -7.36 11.76 -0.91
CA GLY A 24 -7.05 13.17 -0.62
C GLY A 24 -5.74 13.64 -1.23
N VAL A 25 -4.70 12.83 -1.10
CA VAL A 25 -3.38 13.12 -1.70
C VAL A 25 -3.49 13.17 -3.23
N SER A 26 -4.21 12.20 -3.83
CA SER A 26 -4.42 12.18 -5.28
C SER A 26 -5.09 13.44 -5.78
N ALA A 27 -6.09 13.94 -5.03
CA ALA A 27 -6.78 15.18 -5.38
C ALA A 27 -5.84 16.39 -5.31
N LEU A 28 -4.96 16.44 -4.32
CA LEU A 28 -3.97 17.52 -4.19
C LEU A 28 -3.00 17.57 -5.38
N TYR A 29 -2.70 16.42 -5.99
CA TYR A 29 -1.80 16.33 -7.14
C TYR A 29 -2.53 16.24 -8.47
N ASP A 30 -3.84 16.49 -8.49
CA ASP A 30 -4.67 16.50 -9.70
C ASP A 30 -4.56 15.19 -10.51
N LEU A 31 -4.49 14.05 -9.84
CA LEU A 31 -4.49 12.77 -10.54
C LEU A 31 -5.86 12.53 -11.19
N PRO A 32 -5.90 11.96 -12.41
CA PRO A 32 -7.18 11.60 -13.05
C PRO A 32 -8.01 10.66 -12.20
N VAL A 33 -9.33 10.70 -12.37
CA VAL A 33 -10.26 9.88 -11.57
C VAL A 33 -9.97 8.38 -11.69
N ASP A 34 -9.64 7.91 -12.89
CA ASP A 34 -9.30 6.51 -13.10
C ASP A 34 -8.02 6.10 -12.36
N VAL A 35 -7.01 6.97 -12.32
CA VAL A 35 -5.78 6.73 -11.56
C VAL A 35 -6.09 6.71 -10.06
N LEU A 36 -6.94 7.62 -9.59
CA LEU A 36 -7.36 7.66 -8.19
C LEU A 36 -8.08 6.36 -7.79
N GLU A 37 -8.98 5.86 -8.65
CA GLU A 37 -9.71 4.62 -8.38
C GLU A 37 -8.75 3.42 -8.35
N ASP A 38 -7.79 3.38 -9.26
CA ASP A 38 -6.77 2.33 -9.27
C ASP A 38 -5.92 2.38 -8.00
N LEU A 39 -5.54 3.57 -7.53
CA LEU A 39 -4.79 3.72 -6.29
C LEU A 39 -5.59 3.23 -5.08
N ARG A 40 -6.87 3.56 -5.00
CA ARG A 40 -7.73 3.10 -3.90
C ARG A 40 -7.79 1.58 -3.85
N THR A 41 -7.96 0.94 -5.01
CA THR A 41 -7.98 -0.51 -5.12
C THR A 41 -6.62 -1.11 -4.75
N ALA A 42 -5.53 -0.48 -5.21
CA ALA A 42 -4.18 -0.93 -4.90
C ALA A 42 -3.88 -0.84 -3.39
N ILE A 43 -4.35 0.20 -2.71
CA ILE A 43 -4.22 0.32 -1.25
C ILE A 43 -4.97 -0.81 -0.55
N GLU A 44 -6.20 -1.09 -0.98
CA GLU A 44 -7.01 -2.17 -0.40
C GLU A 44 -6.33 -3.53 -0.55
N GLU A 45 -5.84 -3.84 -1.76
CA GLU A 45 -5.14 -5.10 -2.02
C GLU A 45 -3.82 -5.20 -1.24
N SER A 46 -3.09 -4.09 -1.13
CA SER A 46 -1.84 -4.06 -0.36
C SER A 46 -2.10 -4.29 1.12
N CYS A 47 -3.15 -3.69 1.68
CA CYS A 47 -3.53 -3.91 3.08
C CYS A 47 -3.93 -5.36 3.32
N GLU A 48 -4.72 -5.94 2.41
CA GLU A 48 -5.13 -7.34 2.50
C GLU A 48 -3.90 -8.26 2.53
N LEU A 49 -2.91 -7.97 1.68
CA LEU A 49 -1.66 -8.71 1.66
C LEU A 49 -0.91 -8.59 2.99
N LEU A 50 -0.73 -7.36 3.49
CA LEU A 50 0.06 -7.11 4.70
C LEU A 50 -0.60 -7.62 5.97
N LEU A 51 -1.93 -7.74 5.99
CA LEU A 51 -2.66 -8.23 7.15
C LEU A 51 -2.73 -9.76 7.23
N HIS A 52 -2.25 -10.47 6.19
CA HIS A 52 -2.33 -11.94 6.10
C HIS A 52 -0.97 -12.57 5.78
N GLN A 53 0.05 -12.22 6.56
CA GLN A 53 1.39 -12.81 6.47
C GLN A 53 1.72 -13.56 7.75
N ASP A 54 2.92 -14.16 7.81
CA ASP A 54 3.38 -14.90 8.98
C ASP A 54 3.92 -13.97 10.08
N TYR A 55 3.24 -12.86 10.29
CA TYR A 55 3.49 -11.92 11.37
C TYR A 55 2.18 -11.24 11.78
N THR A 56 2.18 -10.67 12.98
CA THR A 56 1.15 -9.74 13.43
C THR A 56 1.82 -8.37 13.55
N ALA A 57 1.26 -7.35 12.90
CA ALA A 57 1.74 -5.98 12.98
C ALA A 57 0.85 -5.17 13.93
N GLU A 58 1.43 -4.18 14.61
CA GLU A 58 0.64 -3.27 15.43
C GLU A 58 0.06 -2.13 14.62
N THR A 59 0.83 -1.64 13.61
CA THR A 59 0.41 -0.50 12.79
C THR A 59 0.71 -0.73 11.33
N LEU A 60 -0.02 0.02 10.49
CA LEU A 60 0.27 0.18 9.07
C LEU A 60 0.62 1.65 8.84
N THR A 61 1.69 1.89 8.09
CA THR A 61 2.12 3.25 7.75
C THR A 61 2.00 3.46 6.24
N LEU A 62 1.25 4.49 5.86
CA LEU A 62 1.14 4.94 4.48
C LEU A 62 2.02 6.16 4.29
N LYS A 63 2.87 6.11 3.27
CA LYS A 63 3.73 7.23 2.89
C LYS A 63 3.47 7.57 1.44
N CYS A 64 3.16 8.83 1.15
CA CYS A 64 2.96 9.33 -0.20
C CYS A 64 3.91 10.48 -0.49
N GLU A 65 4.61 10.41 -1.61
CA GLU A 65 5.58 11.43 -2.00
C GLU A 65 5.49 11.66 -3.50
N ALA A 66 5.29 12.92 -3.90
CA ALA A 66 5.30 13.29 -5.30
C ALA A 66 6.74 13.43 -5.80
N ARG A 67 7.04 12.77 -6.91
CA ARG A 67 8.32 12.82 -7.59
C ARG A 67 8.10 13.09 -9.08
N LYS A 68 9.19 13.29 -9.84
CA LYS A 68 9.11 13.60 -11.27
C LYS A 68 8.44 12.48 -12.08
N ASP A 69 8.63 11.22 -11.69
CA ASP A 69 8.09 10.06 -12.39
C ASP A 69 6.69 9.66 -11.94
N GLY A 70 6.13 10.36 -10.95
CA GLY A 70 4.80 10.10 -10.47
C GLY A 70 4.66 10.20 -8.96
N LEU A 71 3.54 9.72 -8.44
CA LEU A 71 3.28 9.67 -7.01
C LEU A 71 3.80 8.34 -6.47
N HIS A 72 4.76 8.40 -5.56
CA HIS A 72 5.30 7.23 -4.89
C HIS A 72 4.51 6.96 -3.62
N VAL A 73 3.96 5.76 -3.53
CA VAL A 73 3.13 5.33 -2.42
C VAL A 73 3.76 4.09 -1.80
N CYS A 74 4.02 4.14 -0.50
CA CYS A 74 4.57 3.02 0.23
C CYS A 74 3.67 2.67 1.40
N LEU A 75 3.35 1.40 1.53
CA LEU A 75 2.55 0.89 2.64
C LEU A 75 3.37 -0.16 3.37
N SER A 76 3.56 0.05 4.68
CA SER A 76 4.44 -0.79 5.50
C SER A 76 3.72 -1.32 6.73
N ALA A 77 3.97 -2.58 7.06
CA ALA A 77 3.53 -3.18 8.32
C ALA A 77 4.63 -2.95 9.37
N MET A 78 4.29 -2.32 10.48
CA MET A 78 5.24 -1.89 11.51
C MET A 78 5.01 -2.62 12.82
N GLU A 79 6.10 -2.74 13.61
CA GLU A 79 6.06 -3.40 14.91
C GLU A 79 5.52 -4.82 14.80
N ARG A 80 6.21 -5.61 13.97
CA ARG A 80 5.80 -6.97 13.62
C ARG A 80 6.30 -7.99 14.64
N THR A 81 5.42 -8.93 14.96
CA THR A 81 5.75 -10.10 15.78
C THR A 81 5.49 -11.34 14.93
N CYS A 82 6.48 -12.21 14.80
CA CYS A 82 6.34 -13.43 14.00
C CYS A 82 5.24 -14.34 14.54
N CYS A 83 4.44 -14.90 13.65
CA CYS A 83 3.42 -15.88 13.94
C CYS A 83 3.28 -16.81 12.75
N CYS A 84 2.43 -17.83 12.85
CA CYS A 84 2.13 -18.71 11.72
C CYS A 84 0.68 -18.50 11.32
N ALA A 85 0.46 -17.94 10.14
CA ALA A 85 -0.89 -17.79 9.58
C ALA A 85 -1.33 -19.14 9.01
N GLU A 86 -2.63 -19.46 9.13
CA GLU A 86 -3.18 -20.67 8.54
C GLU A 86 -3.13 -20.62 7.01
N GLU A 87 -3.46 -19.45 6.45
CA GLU A 87 -3.45 -19.24 5.01
C GLU A 87 -2.82 -17.87 4.71
N PRO A 88 -1.47 -17.78 4.68
CA PRO A 88 -0.83 -16.51 4.35
C PRO A 88 -1.12 -16.14 2.89
N ALA A 89 -1.31 -14.84 2.64
CA ALA A 89 -1.56 -14.35 1.29
C ALA A 89 -0.31 -14.54 0.42
N ASP A 90 -0.54 -14.94 -0.83
CA ASP A 90 0.54 -15.22 -1.79
C ASP A 90 1.04 -13.92 -2.42
N ALA A 91 2.34 -13.65 -2.28
CA ALA A 91 2.97 -12.45 -2.82
C ALA A 91 2.89 -12.38 -4.35
N ASP A 92 3.04 -13.51 -5.05
CA ASP A 92 2.99 -13.52 -6.50
C ASP A 92 1.59 -13.23 -7.03
N ILE A 93 0.56 -13.77 -6.38
CA ILE A 93 -0.83 -13.46 -6.72
C ILE A 93 -1.12 -11.98 -6.47
N ALA A 94 -0.68 -11.44 -5.33
CA ALA A 94 -0.86 -10.03 -5.02
C ALA A 94 -0.18 -9.14 -6.05
N ARG A 95 1.03 -9.49 -6.48
CA ARG A 95 1.75 -8.74 -7.52
C ARG A 95 0.96 -8.73 -8.84
N LEU A 96 0.40 -9.86 -9.23
CA LEU A 96 -0.42 -9.94 -10.45
C LEU A 96 -1.66 -9.06 -10.37
N ILE A 97 -2.26 -8.92 -9.19
CA ILE A 97 -3.42 -8.05 -8.99
C ILE A 97 -3.01 -6.57 -9.03
N LEU A 98 -1.85 -6.24 -8.46
CA LEU A 98 -1.39 -4.86 -8.36
C LEU A 98 -0.82 -4.30 -9.67
N GLN A 99 -0.14 -5.13 -10.46
CA GLN A 99 0.54 -4.68 -11.68
C GLN A 99 -0.34 -3.88 -12.65
N PRO A 100 -1.59 -4.27 -12.95
CA PRO A 100 -2.41 -3.48 -13.85
C PRO A 100 -2.96 -2.17 -13.24
N LEU A 101 -2.86 -2.01 -11.92
CA LEU A 101 -3.40 -0.85 -11.21
C LEU A 101 -2.39 0.28 -11.06
N VAL A 102 -1.09 -0.03 -11.16
CA VAL A 102 -0.03 0.93 -10.88
C VAL A 102 1.00 0.92 -12.01
N LYS A 103 1.82 1.95 -12.07
CA LYS A 103 2.91 2.03 -13.05
C LYS A 103 4.02 1.05 -12.71
N GLU A 104 4.41 0.99 -11.43
CA GLU A 104 5.42 0.07 -10.93
C GLU A 104 5.02 -0.41 -9.54
N VAL A 105 5.34 -1.66 -9.23
CA VAL A 105 5.13 -2.24 -7.90
C VAL A 105 6.35 -3.05 -7.50
N GLU A 106 6.76 -2.90 -6.23
CA GLU A 106 7.85 -3.67 -5.65
C GLU A 106 7.47 -4.11 -4.24
N LEU A 107 7.66 -5.38 -3.95
CA LEU A 107 7.34 -5.96 -2.65
C LEU A 107 8.62 -6.26 -1.89
N GLU A 108 8.75 -5.73 -0.68
CA GLU A 108 9.83 -6.10 0.22
C GLU A 108 9.36 -7.24 1.12
N GLN A 109 10.12 -8.32 1.17
CA GLN A 109 9.74 -9.49 1.94
C GLN A 109 10.94 -10.09 2.68
N ASP A 110 10.64 -10.76 3.77
CA ASP A 110 11.61 -11.50 4.57
C ASP A 110 11.03 -12.88 4.91
N GLU A 111 11.60 -13.58 5.90
CA GLU A 111 11.14 -14.90 6.29
C GLU A 111 9.68 -14.96 6.75
N SER A 112 9.17 -13.86 7.31
CA SER A 112 7.78 -13.78 7.77
C SER A 112 6.80 -13.32 6.68
N GLY A 113 7.29 -13.00 5.49
CA GLY A 113 6.49 -12.61 4.34
C GLY A 113 6.70 -11.17 3.92
N VAL A 114 5.75 -10.65 3.15
CA VAL A 114 5.80 -9.27 2.65
C VAL A 114 5.50 -8.31 3.80
N HIS A 115 6.35 -7.29 3.98
CA HIS A 115 6.16 -6.28 5.01
C HIS A 115 6.10 -4.86 4.48
N CYS A 116 6.39 -4.66 3.20
CA CYS A 116 6.29 -3.34 2.58
C CYS A 116 5.91 -3.48 1.11
N VAL A 117 4.98 -2.63 0.67
CA VAL A 117 4.54 -2.55 -0.73
C VAL A 117 4.90 -1.16 -1.24
N HIS A 118 5.77 -1.09 -2.24
CA HIS A 118 6.13 0.16 -2.91
C HIS A 118 5.39 0.24 -4.24
N MET A 119 4.69 1.33 -4.47
CA MET A 119 3.93 1.54 -5.69
C MET A 119 4.25 2.92 -6.28
N THR A 120 4.25 3.01 -7.60
CA THR A 120 4.38 4.28 -8.30
C THR A 120 3.15 4.46 -9.17
N MET A 121 2.42 5.56 -8.94
CA MET A 121 1.29 5.94 -9.79
C MET A 121 1.79 6.83 -10.91
N PRO A 122 1.14 6.81 -12.10
CA PRO A 122 1.60 7.63 -13.22
C PRO A 122 1.62 9.11 -12.88
N ALA A 123 2.60 9.82 -13.41
CA ALA A 123 2.62 11.26 -13.31
C ALA A 123 1.45 11.85 -14.09
N ARG A 124 1.00 13.03 -13.68
CA ARG A 124 -0.01 13.79 -14.42
C ARG A 124 0.50 14.03 -15.84
N GLY A 125 -0.26 13.52 -16.79
CA GLY A 125 0.09 13.49 -18.17
C GLY A 125 -0.01 14.67 -18.97
#